data_338bba15bdc8cd1f587849c9f4c10087
#
_entry.id   338bba15bdc8cd1f587849c9f4c10087
#
_cell.length_a   1.000
_cell.length_b   1.000
_cell.length_c   1.000
_cell.angle_alpha   90.00
_cell.angle_beta   90.00
_cell.angle_gamma   90.00
#
_symmetry.space_group_name_H-M   'P 1'
#
loop_
_entity.id
_entity.type
_entity.pdbx_description
1 polymer ?
#
loop_
_entity_poly.entity_id
_entity_poly.type
_entity_poly.pdbx_seq_one_letter_code
_entity_poly.pdbx_strand_id
1 'polypeptide(L)'
;AADMGLIITHHHAEPLGAEMFAQAYPDLEPMYSKYPEKFRALWQAGIDAQKDMRVVWNIGFRGQGDRPFWDDDPQYDTPEKRGALISSLIKEQYDLVRANDPEAVCCTNLYGETMELYKDGFLHLPEDVIKIWADNGFGKMVSRRQENNNPRVPALPAFGDTSAHGIYYHASFYDLQAASHITALSNSAAFVAQELADVLAHGADDYWLVNCSNVKPHAMLLDLIARCWRDGTVDAGQQCIAYTAAYYGLLHRCEIAQCLADYAQFAVPYGPHEDDHAGDQFYNHVPRMLI
;
A
#
# COMPACT_ATOMS: atom_id res chain seq x y z
N ALA A 1 -10.35 -14.48 10.32
CA ALA A 1 -9.38 -13.58 10.95
C ALA A 1 -9.93 -13.07 12.30
N ALA A 2 -11.08 -12.38 12.32
CA ALA A 2 -11.70 -11.86 13.56
C ALA A 2 -11.89 -12.92 14.63
N ASP A 3 -12.42 -14.09 14.28
CA ASP A 3 -12.62 -15.24 15.18
C ASP A 3 -11.33 -15.75 15.81
N MET A 4 -10.17 -15.41 15.23
CA MET A 4 -8.85 -15.72 15.75
C MET A 4 -8.26 -14.57 16.60
N GLY A 5 -9.02 -13.51 16.85
CA GLY A 5 -8.58 -12.34 17.60
C GLY A 5 -7.65 -11.39 16.84
N LEU A 6 -7.54 -11.54 15.53
CA LEU A 6 -6.75 -10.63 14.69
C LEU A 6 -7.48 -9.31 14.49
N ILE A 7 -6.70 -8.23 14.31
CA ILE A 7 -7.21 -6.94 13.89
C ILE A 7 -7.40 -6.97 12.37
N ILE A 8 -8.51 -6.44 11.90
CA ILE A 8 -8.87 -6.40 10.47
C ILE A 8 -8.63 -5.00 9.93
N THR A 9 -8.26 -4.91 8.67
CA THR A 9 -8.30 -3.69 7.88
C THR A 9 -8.78 -4.01 6.47
N HIS A 10 -8.97 -2.99 5.64
CA HIS A 10 -9.53 -3.13 4.29
C HIS A 10 -8.59 -2.55 3.24
N HIS A 11 -8.76 -3.03 2.02
CA HIS A 11 -8.05 -2.51 0.86
C HIS A 11 -8.48 -1.05 0.58
N HIS A 12 -7.56 -0.23 0.07
CA HIS A 12 -7.82 1.19 -0.20
C HIS A 12 -8.90 1.45 -1.26
N ALA A 13 -9.17 0.48 -2.15
CA ALA A 13 -10.26 0.56 -3.12
C ALA A 13 -11.63 0.24 -2.53
N GLU A 14 -11.66 -0.39 -1.34
CA GLU A 14 -12.87 -0.83 -0.65
C GLU A 14 -12.92 -0.24 0.77
N PRO A 15 -13.02 1.10 0.91
CA PRO A 15 -13.02 1.75 2.21
C PRO A 15 -14.15 1.23 3.07
N LEU A 16 -13.90 1.12 4.39
CA LEU A 16 -14.85 0.62 5.39
C LEU A 16 -15.28 -0.85 5.19
N GLY A 17 -14.63 -1.60 4.30
CA GLY A 17 -15.05 -2.95 3.89
C GLY A 17 -16.38 -2.96 3.17
N ALA A 18 -16.78 -1.84 2.59
CA ALA A 18 -18.00 -1.72 1.82
C ALA A 18 -17.94 -2.52 0.51
N GLU A 19 -19.05 -3.07 0.11
CA GLU A 19 -19.16 -3.68 -1.21
C GLU A 19 -18.93 -2.63 -2.31
N MET A 20 -18.24 -3.01 -3.38
CA MET A 20 -18.03 -2.13 -4.50
C MET A 20 -19.36 -1.73 -5.16
N PHE A 21 -19.52 -0.44 -5.48
CA PHE A 21 -20.75 0.11 -6.02
C PHE A 21 -21.23 -0.65 -7.29
N ALA A 22 -20.32 -0.96 -8.20
CA ALA A 22 -20.65 -1.69 -9.44
C ALA A 22 -21.12 -3.14 -9.20
N GLN A 23 -20.77 -3.74 -8.06
CA GLN A 23 -21.27 -5.06 -7.66
C GLN A 23 -22.66 -4.95 -7.01
N ALA A 24 -22.84 -4.00 -6.11
CA ALA A 24 -24.10 -3.77 -5.42
C ALA A 24 -25.21 -3.22 -6.36
N TYR A 25 -24.83 -2.41 -7.36
CA TYR A 25 -25.74 -1.74 -8.29
C TYR A 25 -25.27 -1.89 -9.75
N PRO A 26 -25.33 -3.09 -10.34
CA PRO A 26 -24.72 -3.37 -11.65
C PRO A 26 -25.34 -2.60 -12.83
N ASP A 27 -26.56 -2.10 -12.65
CA ASP A 27 -27.29 -1.32 -13.69
C ASP A 27 -27.05 0.19 -13.58
N LEU A 28 -26.21 0.65 -12.64
CA LEU A 28 -25.96 2.07 -12.39
C LEU A 28 -24.49 2.41 -12.63
N GLU A 29 -24.26 3.60 -13.19
CA GLU A 29 -22.91 4.16 -13.27
C GLU A 29 -22.39 4.52 -11.88
N PRO A 30 -21.13 4.19 -11.51
CA PRO A 30 -20.59 4.40 -10.17
C PRO A 30 -20.19 5.86 -9.91
N MET A 31 -21.12 6.78 -10.15
CA MET A 31 -20.90 8.23 -10.02
C MET A 31 -21.39 8.71 -8.66
N TYR A 32 -20.50 9.19 -7.81
CA TYR A 32 -20.88 9.76 -6.51
C TYR A 32 -21.83 10.96 -6.69
N SER A 33 -21.59 11.78 -7.69
CA SER A 33 -22.43 12.95 -7.99
C SER A 33 -23.91 12.62 -8.26
N LYS A 34 -24.18 11.41 -8.75
CA LYS A 34 -25.55 10.96 -9.06
C LYS A 34 -26.19 10.19 -7.91
N TYR A 35 -25.40 9.44 -7.13
CA TYR A 35 -25.94 8.47 -6.18
C TYR A 35 -25.24 8.52 -4.81
N PRO A 36 -25.07 9.71 -4.20
CA PRO A 36 -24.34 9.84 -2.94
C PRO A 36 -24.96 8.99 -1.80
N GLU A 37 -26.31 8.89 -1.76
CA GLU A 37 -27.03 8.11 -0.75
C GLU A 37 -26.75 6.60 -0.85
N LYS A 38 -26.47 6.09 -2.07
CA LYS A 38 -26.14 4.67 -2.28
C LYS A 38 -24.72 4.35 -1.78
N PHE A 39 -23.76 5.23 -2.03
CA PHE A 39 -22.40 5.09 -1.47
C PHE A 39 -22.45 5.10 0.07
N ARG A 40 -23.20 6.03 0.67
CA ARG A 40 -23.39 6.09 2.13
C ARG A 40 -24.03 4.83 2.69
N ALA A 41 -25.03 4.28 2.01
CA ALA A 41 -25.66 3.03 2.42
C ALA A 41 -24.68 1.86 2.40
N LEU A 42 -23.79 1.76 1.42
CA LEU A 42 -22.75 0.74 1.36
C LEU A 42 -21.72 0.91 2.49
N TRP A 43 -21.27 2.14 2.77
CA TRP A 43 -20.36 2.40 3.89
C TRP A 43 -20.98 2.04 5.24
N GLN A 44 -22.23 2.42 5.46
CA GLN A 44 -22.93 2.07 6.70
C GLN A 44 -23.11 0.55 6.83
N ALA A 45 -23.44 -0.15 5.75
CA ALA A 45 -23.55 -1.60 5.76
C ALA A 45 -22.20 -2.28 6.08
N GLY A 46 -21.09 -1.75 5.55
CA GLY A 46 -19.74 -2.22 5.87
C GLY A 46 -19.40 -2.05 7.36
N ILE A 47 -19.73 -0.89 7.94
CA ILE A 47 -19.53 -0.61 9.36
C ILE A 47 -20.41 -1.56 10.21
N ASP A 48 -21.70 -1.68 9.90
CA ASP A 48 -22.66 -2.49 10.67
C ASP A 48 -22.26 -3.98 10.69
N ALA A 49 -21.71 -4.47 9.59
CA ALA A 49 -21.25 -5.86 9.48
C ALA A 49 -20.03 -6.15 10.38
N GLN A 50 -19.30 -5.14 10.83
CA GLN A 50 -18.00 -5.28 11.50
C GLN A 50 -17.95 -4.60 12.89
N LYS A 51 -19.05 -4.05 13.36
CA LYS A 51 -19.09 -3.30 14.63
C LYS A 51 -18.61 -4.05 15.87
N ASP A 52 -18.67 -5.39 15.83
CA ASP A 52 -18.25 -6.26 16.94
C ASP A 52 -16.81 -6.81 16.72
N MET A 53 -16.11 -6.35 15.68
CA MET A 53 -14.75 -6.76 15.34
C MET A 53 -13.73 -5.69 15.75
N ARG A 54 -12.47 -6.11 15.91
CA ARG A 54 -11.34 -5.17 16.06
C ARG A 54 -10.88 -4.74 14.67
N VAL A 55 -11.10 -3.49 14.32
CA VAL A 55 -10.85 -2.96 12.98
C VAL A 55 -9.95 -1.72 13.06
N VAL A 56 -8.96 -1.64 12.19
CA VAL A 56 -8.35 -0.38 11.77
C VAL A 56 -9.07 0.04 10.50
N TRP A 57 -9.86 1.10 10.61
CA TRP A 57 -10.78 1.52 9.55
C TRP A 57 -10.02 2.26 8.45
N ASN A 58 -9.93 1.66 7.30
CA ASN A 58 -9.46 2.36 6.11
C ASN A 58 -10.59 3.23 5.56
N ILE A 59 -10.36 4.55 5.54
CA ILE A 59 -11.27 5.55 5.00
C ILE A 59 -10.66 6.18 3.76
N GLY A 60 -11.46 6.52 2.77
CA GLY A 60 -10.99 7.05 1.50
C GLY A 60 -12.02 6.96 0.41
N PHE A 61 -11.65 7.38 -0.79
CA PHE A 61 -12.52 7.26 -1.95
C PHE A 61 -11.71 7.03 -3.23
N ARG A 62 -11.95 5.90 -3.88
CA ARG A 62 -11.42 5.57 -5.21
C ARG A 62 -12.53 5.08 -6.13
N GLY A 63 -12.27 5.08 -7.42
CA GLY A 63 -13.17 4.55 -8.44
C GLY A 63 -13.17 3.02 -8.50
N GLN A 64 -14.06 2.50 -9.31
CA GLN A 64 -14.24 1.06 -9.49
C GLN A 64 -13.03 0.43 -10.17
N GLY A 65 -12.65 -0.77 -9.73
CA GLY A 65 -11.48 -1.48 -10.27
C GLY A 65 -10.14 -0.83 -9.90
N ASP A 66 -10.08 -0.19 -8.74
CA ASP A 66 -8.86 0.43 -8.20
C ASP A 66 -8.26 1.52 -9.09
N ARG A 67 -9.13 2.33 -9.70
CA ARG A 67 -8.79 3.48 -10.55
C ARG A 67 -9.15 4.80 -9.85
N PRO A 68 -8.64 5.94 -10.32
CA PRO A 68 -9.13 7.24 -9.88
C PRO A 68 -10.64 7.38 -10.10
N PHE A 69 -11.39 7.88 -9.11
CA PHE A 69 -12.85 7.96 -9.19
C PHE A 69 -13.35 8.91 -10.30
N TRP A 70 -12.55 9.88 -10.70
CA TRP A 70 -12.91 10.82 -11.78
C TRP A 70 -12.86 10.19 -13.18
N ASP A 71 -12.35 8.97 -13.33
CA ASP A 71 -12.51 8.20 -14.56
C ASP A 71 -13.98 7.80 -14.76
N ASP A 72 -14.71 7.59 -13.66
CA ASP A 72 -16.13 7.26 -13.66
C ASP A 72 -17.01 8.50 -13.50
N ASP A 73 -16.51 9.60 -12.92
CA ASP A 73 -17.26 10.84 -12.63
C ASP A 73 -16.49 12.08 -13.11
N PRO A 74 -16.52 12.37 -14.42
CA PRO A 74 -15.62 13.32 -15.07
C PRO A 74 -15.89 14.81 -14.74
N GLN A 75 -16.92 15.15 -13.97
CA GLN A 75 -17.11 16.52 -13.51
C GLN A 75 -16.01 16.99 -12.52
N TYR A 76 -15.29 16.02 -11.93
CA TYR A 76 -14.15 16.30 -11.04
C TYR A 76 -12.87 16.40 -11.88
N ASP A 77 -12.80 17.40 -12.74
CA ASP A 77 -11.77 17.59 -13.77
C ASP A 77 -10.52 18.33 -13.29
N THR A 78 -10.55 18.91 -12.06
CA THR A 78 -9.38 19.61 -11.49
C THR A 78 -8.92 19.01 -10.16
N PRO A 79 -7.63 19.14 -9.81
CA PRO A 79 -7.09 18.67 -8.52
C PRO A 79 -7.86 19.23 -7.31
N GLU A 80 -8.28 20.50 -7.36
CA GLU A 80 -9.03 21.14 -6.30
C GLU A 80 -10.39 20.46 -6.06
N LYS A 81 -11.13 20.19 -7.14
CA LYS A 81 -12.43 19.50 -7.05
C LYS A 81 -12.27 18.08 -6.54
N ARG A 82 -11.24 17.37 -7.00
CA ARG A 82 -10.92 16.00 -6.58
C ARG A 82 -10.58 15.94 -5.09
N GLY A 83 -9.64 16.78 -4.68
CA GLY A 83 -9.21 16.86 -3.28
C GLY A 83 -10.32 17.30 -2.35
N ALA A 84 -11.12 18.29 -2.74
CA ALA A 84 -12.27 18.75 -1.96
C ALA A 84 -13.32 17.65 -1.75
N LEU A 85 -13.65 16.88 -2.80
CA LEU A 85 -14.57 15.76 -2.65
C LEU A 85 -13.99 14.69 -1.73
N ILE A 86 -12.77 14.19 -2.00
CA ILE A 86 -12.17 13.14 -1.18
C ILE A 86 -12.08 13.58 0.28
N SER A 87 -11.67 14.82 0.56
CA SER A 87 -11.62 15.37 1.92
C SER A 87 -12.99 15.32 2.62
N SER A 88 -14.05 15.72 1.91
CA SER A 88 -15.41 15.69 2.47
C SER A 88 -15.90 14.29 2.75
N LEU A 89 -15.56 13.31 1.86
CA LEU A 89 -15.97 11.92 2.01
C LEU A 89 -15.19 11.21 3.12
N ILE A 90 -13.88 11.49 3.23
CA ILE A 90 -13.08 11.00 4.35
C ILE A 90 -13.63 11.52 5.68
N LYS A 91 -13.98 12.81 5.75
CA LYS A 91 -14.59 13.38 6.96
C LYS A 91 -15.93 12.72 7.27
N GLU A 92 -16.78 12.48 6.29
CA GLU A 92 -18.07 11.81 6.47
C GLU A 92 -17.88 10.37 6.96
N GLN A 93 -16.98 9.60 6.34
CA GLN A 93 -16.68 8.23 6.75
C GLN A 93 -16.08 8.18 8.16
N TYR A 94 -15.18 9.11 8.47
CA TYR A 94 -14.62 9.28 9.81
C TYR A 94 -15.72 9.51 10.86
N ASP A 95 -16.66 10.41 10.58
CA ASP A 95 -17.77 10.70 11.49
C ASP A 95 -18.71 9.49 11.67
N LEU A 96 -18.97 8.73 10.61
CA LEU A 96 -19.76 7.48 10.68
C LEU A 96 -19.08 6.44 11.57
N VAL A 97 -17.78 6.25 11.41
CA VAL A 97 -16.99 5.30 12.25
C VAL A 97 -17.00 5.75 13.70
N ARG A 98 -16.69 7.03 13.97
CA ARG A 98 -16.63 7.60 15.33
C ARG A 98 -17.96 7.68 16.04
N ALA A 99 -19.06 7.72 15.29
CA ALA A 99 -20.41 7.63 15.88
C ALA A 99 -20.70 6.23 16.45
N ASN A 100 -20.08 5.19 15.89
CA ASN A 100 -20.19 3.82 16.39
C ASN A 100 -19.16 3.49 17.48
N ASP A 101 -17.93 3.95 17.31
CA ASP A 101 -16.84 3.77 18.26
C ASP A 101 -15.99 5.04 18.32
N PRO A 102 -16.11 5.86 19.38
CA PRO A 102 -15.33 7.10 19.53
C PRO A 102 -13.82 6.91 19.60
N GLU A 103 -13.35 5.72 19.96
CA GLU A 103 -11.92 5.38 20.06
C GLU A 103 -11.40 4.63 18.83
N ALA A 104 -12.23 4.47 17.78
CA ALA A 104 -11.86 3.74 16.58
C ALA A 104 -10.61 4.34 15.91
N VAL A 105 -9.69 3.49 15.51
CA VAL A 105 -8.49 3.89 14.76
C VAL A 105 -8.85 3.96 13.28
N CYS A 106 -8.58 5.10 12.66
CA CYS A 106 -8.79 5.32 11.24
C CYS A 106 -7.46 5.54 10.52
N CYS A 107 -7.35 5.04 9.30
CA CYS A 107 -6.22 5.27 8.41
C CYS A 107 -6.71 5.62 7.01
N THR A 108 -5.86 6.28 6.23
CA THR A 108 -6.10 6.55 4.81
C THR A 108 -4.85 6.28 4.00
N ASN A 109 -5.01 5.66 2.84
CA ASN A 109 -3.90 5.35 1.97
C ASN A 109 -3.61 6.52 1.03
N LEU A 110 -2.41 7.09 1.15
CA LEU A 110 -1.85 8.03 0.19
C LEU A 110 -1.22 7.22 -0.97
N TYR A 111 -2.09 6.68 -1.81
CA TYR A 111 -1.73 5.76 -2.88
C TYR A 111 -1.95 6.42 -4.24
N GLY A 112 -0.91 6.41 -5.07
CA GLY A 112 -0.97 7.01 -6.40
C GLY A 112 -1.38 8.48 -6.35
N GLU A 113 -2.48 8.80 -7.00
CA GLU A 113 -3.02 10.17 -7.15
C GLU A 113 -3.39 10.85 -5.83
N THR A 114 -3.78 10.10 -4.81
CA THR A 114 -4.15 10.70 -3.51
C THR A 114 -2.94 11.25 -2.78
N MET A 115 -1.75 10.66 -2.98
CA MET A 115 -0.50 11.20 -2.44
C MET A 115 -0.17 12.56 -3.05
N GLU A 116 -0.32 12.69 -4.36
CA GLU A 116 -0.07 13.96 -5.05
C GLU A 116 -1.05 15.04 -4.57
N LEU A 117 -2.35 14.73 -4.52
CA LEU A 117 -3.37 15.66 -3.99
C LEU A 117 -3.06 16.11 -2.55
N TYR A 118 -2.55 15.21 -1.71
CA TYR A 118 -2.18 15.54 -0.34
C TYR A 118 -0.96 16.46 -0.29
N LYS A 119 0.10 16.14 -1.04
CA LYS A 119 1.34 16.95 -1.07
C LYS A 119 1.14 18.33 -1.67
N ASP A 120 0.25 18.45 -2.65
CA ASP A 120 -0.11 19.71 -3.30
C ASP A 120 -1.11 20.55 -2.47
N GLY A 121 -1.56 20.01 -1.32
CA GLY A 121 -2.44 20.72 -0.39
C GLY A 121 -3.91 20.76 -0.80
N PHE A 122 -4.34 19.89 -1.71
CA PHE A 122 -5.75 19.78 -2.13
C PHE A 122 -6.54 18.78 -1.28
N LEU A 123 -5.85 17.83 -0.63
CA LEU A 123 -6.47 16.81 0.23
C LEU A 123 -6.24 17.13 1.71
N HIS A 124 -7.32 17.26 2.46
CA HIS A 124 -7.32 17.53 3.89
C HIS A 124 -7.86 16.35 4.66
N LEU A 125 -7.17 15.97 5.75
CA LEU A 125 -7.48 14.81 6.57
C LEU A 125 -7.74 15.24 8.01
N PRO A 126 -8.61 14.52 8.77
CA PRO A 126 -8.67 14.68 10.22
C PRO A 126 -7.32 14.42 10.87
N GLU A 127 -7.05 15.13 11.97
CA GLU A 127 -5.70 15.21 12.57
C GLU A 127 -5.18 13.82 13.03
N ASP A 128 -6.05 13.00 13.60
CA ASP A 128 -5.72 11.69 14.18
C ASP A 128 -5.82 10.51 13.21
N VAL A 129 -6.06 10.78 11.91
CA VAL A 129 -6.05 9.75 10.88
C VAL A 129 -4.62 9.39 10.51
N ILE A 130 -4.28 8.09 10.58
CA ILE A 130 -2.97 7.59 10.16
C ILE A 130 -2.82 7.71 8.64
N LYS A 131 -1.81 8.42 8.20
CA LYS A 131 -1.49 8.61 6.77
C LYS A 131 -0.58 7.50 6.31
N ILE A 132 -1.05 6.63 5.43
CA ILE A 132 -0.31 5.46 4.94
C ILE A 132 0.30 5.79 3.57
N TRP A 133 1.61 5.95 3.53
CA TRP A 133 2.38 6.29 2.33
C TRP A 133 2.71 5.03 1.53
N ALA A 134 2.25 4.98 0.29
CA ALA A 134 2.48 3.82 -0.56
C ALA A 134 3.76 3.96 -1.39
N ASP A 135 4.50 2.87 -1.51
CA ASP A 135 5.62 2.76 -2.44
C ASP A 135 5.15 2.73 -3.90
N ASN A 136 6.09 2.68 -4.84
CA ASN A 136 5.78 2.61 -6.28
C ASN A 136 5.30 1.23 -6.76
N GLY A 137 5.09 0.27 -5.87
CA GLY A 137 4.77 -1.12 -6.18
C GLY A 137 5.98 -2.03 -6.37
N PHE A 138 7.19 -1.46 -6.37
CA PHE A 138 8.45 -2.16 -6.55
C PHE A 138 9.44 -1.92 -5.40
N GLY A 139 8.94 -1.59 -4.21
CA GLY A 139 9.72 -1.43 -2.99
C GLY A 139 10.47 -0.11 -2.86
N LYS A 140 10.31 0.85 -3.78
CA LYS A 140 10.88 2.20 -3.65
C LYS A 140 9.84 3.18 -3.10
N MET A 141 10.18 3.89 -2.05
CA MET A 141 9.29 4.88 -1.42
C MET A 141 9.22 6.20 -2.22
N VAL A 142 8.69 6.08 -3.44
CA VAL A 142 8.41 7.20 -4.35
C VAL A 142 7.04 7.00 -4.99
N SER A 143 6.54 8.05 -5.64
CA SER A 143 5.29 8.03 -6.38
C SER A 143 5.19 6.82 -7.30
N ARG A 144 3.99 6.23 -7.35
CA ARG A 144 3.70 5.16 -8.31
C ARG A 144 3.75 5.73 -9.73
N ARG A 145 4.26 4.93 -10.66
CA ARG A 145 4.26 5.28 -12.08
C ARG A 145 2.84 5.50 -12.56
N GLN A 146 2.65 6.62 -13.27
CA GLN A 146 1.46 6.91 -14.05
C GLN A 146 1.82 6.82 -15.53
N GLU A 147 1.10 5.99 -16.28
CA GLU A 147 1.42 5.69 -17.68
C GLU A 147 2.88 5.22 -17.85
N ASN A 148 3.66 5.93 -18.66
CA ASN A 148 5.08 5.65 -18.88
C ASN A 148 6.01 6.60 -18.10
N ASN A 149 5.46 7.40 -17.22
CA ASN A 149 6.21 8.36 -16.43
C ASN A 149 6.19 8.05 -14.94
N ASN A 150 7.33 8.20 -14.28
CA ASN A 150 7.41 8.21 -12.82
C ASN A 150 8.23 9.44 -12.39
N PRO A 151 7.59 10.47 -11.85
CA PRO A 151 8.27 11.67 -11.38
C PRO A 151 9.16 11.41 -10.15
N ARG A 152 9.08 10.20 -9.54
CA ARG A 152 9.84 9.76 -8.37
C ARG A 152 9.73 10.73 -7.18
N VAL A 153 8.55 11.28 -6.99
CA VAL A 153 8.26 12.12 -5.82
C VAL A 153 8.31 11.25 -4.56
N PRO A 154 9.10 11.62 -3.53
CA PRO A 154 9.18 10.81 -2.30
C PRO A 154 7.81 10.57 -1.68
N ALA A 155 7.48 9.30 -1.43
CA ALA A 155 6.25 8.88 -0.77
C ALA A 155 6.51 8.70 0.74
N LEU A 156 6.86 9.82 1.38
CA LEU A 156 7.23 9.90 2.79
C LEU A 156 6.70 11.21 3.38
N PRO A 157 6.44 11.27 4.70
CA PRO A 157 6.09 12.51 5.38
C PRO A 157 7.25 13.52 5.34
N ALA A 158 6.94 14.78 5.55
CA ALA A 158 7.96 15.79 5.75
C ALA A 158 8.75 15.52 7.04
N PHE A 159 10.04 15.84 7.05
CA PHE A 159 10.83 15.74 8.26
C PHE A 159 10.24 16.61 9.37
N GLY A 160 10.02 16.00 10.54
CA GLY A 160 9.48 16.70 11.71
C GLY A 160 7.96 16.81 11.74
N ASP A 161 7.25 16.21 10.80
CA ASP A 161 5.81 16.00 10.94
C ASP A 161 5.57 14.99 12.07
N THR A 162 4.84 15.41 13.11
CA THR A 162 4.57 14.63 14.31
C THR A 162 3.20 13.96 14.30
N SER A 163 2.46 14.09 13.21
CA SER A 163 1.19 13.37 13.05
C SER A 163 1.44 11.87 12.80
N ALA A 164 0.39 11.05 12.91
CA ALA A 164 0.51 9.61 12.74
C ALA A 164 0.76 9.24 11.27
N HIS A 165 1.82 8.46 11.02
CA HIS A 165 2.23 8.02 9.70
C HIS A 165 2.57 6.53 9.68
N GLY A 166 2.23 5.90 8.57
CA GLY A 166 2.59 4.52 8.26
C GLY A 166 2.94 4.36 6.80
N ILE A 167 3.18 3.12 6.39
CA ILE A 167 3.50 2.78 5.00
C ILE A 167 2.64 1.64 4.46
N TYR A 168 2.47 1.64 3.14
CA TYR A 168 2.03 0.50 2.36
C TYR A 168 3.18 0.06 1.46
N TYR A 169 3.85 -1.02 1.84
CA TYR A 169 5.08 -1.49 1.24
C TYR A 169 4.89 -2.82 0.50
N HIS A 170 5.44 -2.96 -0.70
CA HIS A 170 5.36 -4.19 -1.47
C HIS A 170 6.59 -5.08 -1.24
N ALA A 171 6.42 -6.17 -0.50
CA ALA A 171 7.40 -7.26 -0.44
C ALA A 171 7.32 -8.14 -1.70
N SER A 172 6.13 -8.22 -2.31
CA SER A 172 5.91 -8.72 -3.67
C SER A 172 4.73 -7.99 -4.28
N PHE A 173 4.68 -7.92 -5.61
CA PHE A 173 3.62 -7.24 -6.31
C PHE A 173 2.91 -8.17 -7.27
N TYR A 174 1.62 -8.38 -7.04
CA TYR A 174 0.74 -9.06 -7.96
C TYR A 174 0.17 -8.05 -8.94
N ASP A 175 0.76 -7.96 -10.12
CA ASP A 175 0.20 -7.18 -11.22
C ASP A 175 -0.77 -8.05 -11.99
N LEU A 176 -2.06 -7.72 -11.94
CA LEU A 176 -3.13 -8.44 -12.63
C LEU A 176 -2.92 -8.53 -14.14
N GLN A 177 -2.20 -7.59 -14.72
CA GLN A 177 -1.90 -7.57 -16.16
C GLN A 177 -0.69 -8.45 -16.51
N ALA A 178 0.20 -8.64 -15.58
CA ALA A 178 1.33 -9.56 -15.69
C ALA A 178 1.01 -10.95 -15.13
N ALA A 179 0.02 -11.02 -14.40
CA ALA A 179 -0.80 -12.04 -13.81
C ALA A 179 -0.26 -13.41 -13.63
N SER A 180 0.79 -13.61 -13.09
CA SER A 180 0.92 -14.99 -12.85
C SER A 180 0.77 -15.36 -11.51
N HIS A 181 0.93 -15.16 -10.55
CA HIS A 181 0.59 -15.83 -9.31
C HIS A 181 1.57 -15.57 -8.18
N ILE A 182 2.84 -15.77 -8.44
CA ILE A 182 3.90 -15.51 -7.49
C ILE A 182 4.83 -14.54 -8.19
N THR A 183 4.87 -13.31 -7.69
CA THR A 183 5.76 -12.30 -8.23
C THR A 183 6.82 -12.02 -7.22
N ALA A 184 8.02 -12.55 -7.45
CA ALA A 184 9.18 -12.17 -6.69
C ALA A 184 9.72 -10.85 -7.23
N LEU A 185 9.75 -9.83 -6.38
CA LEU A 185 10.48 -8.60 -6.69
C LEU A 185 11.98 -8.88 -6.60
N SER A 186 12.71 -8.26 -7.51
CA SER A 186 14.15 -8.44 -7.63
C SER A 186 14.97 -7.52 -6.73
N ASN A 187 14.32 -6.92 -5.75
CA ASN A 187 15.00 -6.03 -4.82
C ASN A 187 15.94 -6.82 -3.90
N SER A 188 17.13 -6.28 -3.69
CA SER A 188 18.04 -6.86 -2.70
C SER A 188 17.55 -6.62 -1.28
N ALA A 189 17.92 -7.50 -0.36
CA ALA A 189 17.64 -7.30 1.06
C ALA A 189 18.26 -5.99 1.60
N ALA A 190 19.41 -5.59 1.06
CA ALA A 190 20.07 -4.34 1.42
C ALA A 190 19.26 -3.12 0.96
N PHE A 191 18.72 -3.15 -0.27
CA PHE A 191 17.83 -2.09 -0.76
C PHE A 191 16.59 -1.95 0.11
N VAL A 192 15.93 -3.07 0.41
CA VAL A 192 14.73 -3.06 1.29
C VAL A 192 15.06 -2.50 2.67
N ALA A 193 16.16 -2.92 3.28
CA ALA A 193 16.59 -2.42 4.59
C ALA A 193 16.88 -0.90 4.56
N GLN A 194 17.49 -0.40 3.48
CA GLN A 194 17.76 1.03 3.31
C GLN A 194 16.47 1.85 3.16
N GLU A 195 15.54 1.40 2.32
CA GLU A 195 14.25 2.09 2.15
C GLU A 195 13.48 2.16 3.47
N LEU A 196 13.49 1.09 4.24
CA LEU A 196 12.80 1.06 5.54
C LEU A 196 13.53 1.88 6.61
N ALA A 197 14.85 2.00 6.54
CA ALA A 197 15.59 2.94 7.39
C ALA A 197 15.20 4.39 7.08
N ASP A 198 15.03 4.74 5.81
CA ASP A 198 14.55 6.07 5.40
C ASP A 198 13.10 6.32 5.86
N VAL A 199 12.24 5.31 5.81
CA VAL A 199 10.87 5.35 6.36
C VAL A 199 10.88 5.72 7.84
N LEU A 200 11.71 5.01 8.65
CA LEU A 200 11.83 5.27 10.08
C LEU A 200 12.43 6.65 10.37
N ALA A 201 13.42 7.08 9.57
CA ALA A 201 14.01 8.41 9.70
C ALA A 201 13.01 9.55 9.46
N HIS A 202 11.95 9.30 8.67
CA HIS A 202 10.85 10.25 8.44
C HIS A 202 9.70 10.10 9.45
N GLY A 203 9.78 9.20 10.42
CA GLY A 203 8.75 8.99 11.43
C GLY A 203 7.49 8.29 10.92
N ALA A 204 7.60 7.46 9.88
CA ALA A 204 6.46 6.69 9.36
C ALA A 204 6.44 5.28 9.97
N ASP A 205 6.28 5.19 11.29
CA ASP A 205 6.41 3.94 12.06
C ASP A 205 5.17 3.54 12.86
N ASP A 206 4.07 4.31 12.79
CA ASP A 206 2.84 4.00 13.52
C ASP A 206 2.09 2.78 12.94
N TYR A 207 2.16 2.56 11.63
CA TYR A 207 1.42 1.48 10.98
C TYR A 207 2.08 1.02 9.68
N TRP A 208 2.43 -0.27 9.60
CA TRP A 208 2.98 -0.84 8.37
C TRP A 208 2.04 -1.87 7.75
N LEU A 209 1.57 -1.57 6.55
CA LEU A 209 0.84 -2.49 5.70
C LEU A 209 1.81 -3.08 4.68
N VAL A 210 1.98 -4.40 4.68
CA VAL A 210 2.91 -5.08 3.76
C VAL A 210 2.12 -5.92 2.78
N ASN A 211 2.20 -5.56 1.50
CA ASN A 211 1.63 -6.37 0.43
C ASN A 211 2.57 -7.53 0.11
N CYS A 212 2.01 -8.73 0.15
CA CYS A 212 2.72 -9.96 -0.15
C CYS A 212 1.76 -10.92 -0.86
N SER A 213 1.95 -11.14 -2.15
CA SER A 213 1.08 -11.99 -2.97
C SER A 213 0.95 -13.40 -2.38
N ASN A 214 2.09 -14.00 -2.05
CA ASN A 214 2.19 -15.31 -1.41
C ASN A 214 3.24 -15.28 -0.31
N VAL A 215 2.84 -15.54 0.91
CA VAL A 215 3.70 -15.43 2.09
C VAL A 215 4.96 -16.31 2.01
N LYS A 216 4.79 -17.55 1.61
CA LYS A 216 5.85 -18.56 1.72
C LYS A 216 7.10 -18.25 0.87
N PRO A 217 7.00 -17.85 -0.40
CA PRO A 217 8.19 -17.49 -1.19
C PRO A 217 8.90 -16.24 -0.67
N HIS A 218 8.19 -15.35 0.04
CA HIS A 218 8.70 -14.05 0.48
C HIS A 218 9.05 -13.99 1.97
N ALA A 219 9.04 -15.14 2.65
CA ALA A 219 9.23 -15.21 4.10
C ALA A 219 10.53 -14.55 4.59
N MET A 220 11.61 -14.61 3.80
CA MET A 220 12.88 -13.96 4.13
C MET A 220 12.74 -12.42 4.15
N LEU A 221 12.08 -11.83 3.14
CA LEU A 221 11.84 -10.39 3.10
C LEU A 221 10.84 -9.95 4.17
N LEU A 222 9.82 -10.75 4.45
CA LEU A 222 8.88 -10.47 5.55
C LEU A 222 9.55 -10.48 6.92
N ASP A 223 10.49 -11.42 7.17
CA ASP A 223 11.30 -11.44 8.41
C ASP A 223 12.20 -10.19 8.48
N LEU A 224 12.82 -9.78 7.38
CA LEU A 224 13.61 -8.54 7.30
C LEU A 224 12.76 -7.32 7.64
N ILE A 225 11.60 -7.15 6.98
CA ILE A 225 10.69 -6.03 7.18
C ILE A 225 10.23 -5.96 8.64
N ALA A 226 9.83 -7.11 9.22
CA ALA A 226 9.41 -7.19 10.61
C ALA A 226 10.53 -6.80 11.59
N ARG A 227 11.78 -7.16 11.30
CA ARG A 227 12.94 -6.75 12.09
C ARG A 227 13.23 -5.27 11.96
N CYS A 228 13.17 -4.71 10.75
CA CYS A 228 13.34 -3.28 10.54
C CYS A 228 12.34 -2.48 11.38
N TRP A 229 11.08 -2.87 11.38
CA TRP A 229 10.05 -2.19 12.16
C TRP A 229 10.27 -2.30 13.67
N ARG A 230 10.63 -3.49 14.16
CA ARG A 230 10.83 -3.75 15.59
C ARG A 230 12.15 -3.20 16.14
N ASP A 231 13.24 -3.38 15.38
CA ASP A 231 14.61 -3.19 15.88
C ASP A 231 15.27 -1.93 15.27
N GLY A 232 14.65 -1.29 14.28
CA GLY A 232 15.23 -0.17 13.55
C GLY A 232 16.15 -0.63 12.40
N THR A 233 17.35 -0.06 12.33
CA THR A 233 18.33 -0.41 11.29
C THR A 233 18.83 -1.84 11.42
N VAL A 234 18.76 -2.59 10.32
CA VAL A 234 19.13 -4.02 10.26
C VAL A 234 20.25 -4.23 9.25
N ASP A 235 21.28 -4.99 9.63
CA ASP A 235 22.26 -5.53 8.67
C ASP A 235 21.60 -6.66 7.88
N ALA A 236 21.28 -6.37 6.61
CA ALA A 236 20.57 -7.29 5.74
C ALA A 236 21.32 -8.61 5.49
N GLY A 237 22.65 -8.56 5.42
CA GLY A 237 23.48 -9.75 5.23
C GLY A 237 23.44 -10.66 6.44
N GLN A 238 23.61 -10.11 7.63
CA GLN A 238 23.52 -10.87 8.89
C GLN A 238 22.10 -11.41 9.11
N GLN A 239 21.06 -10.63 8.79
CA GLN A 239 19.67 -11.10 8.87
C GLN A 239 19.42 -12.28 7.94
N CYS A 240 19.91 -12.23 6.70
CA CYS A 240 19.75 -13.31 5.74
C CYS A 240 20.43 -14.61 6.23
N ILE A 241 21.65 -14.52 6.77
CA ILE A 241 22.35 -15.67 7.37
C ILE A 241 21.59 -16.21 8.60
N ALA A 242 21.06 -15.34 9.44
CA ALA A 242 20.28 -15.75 10.62
C ALA A 242 18.95 -16.43 10.20
N TYR A 243 18.26 -15.89 9.19
CA TYR A 243 17.07 -16.49 8.61
C TYR A 243 17.36 -17.89 8.05
N THR A 244 18.41 -18.01 7.22
CA THR A 244 18.76 -19.31 6.61
C THR A 244 19.19 -20.34 7.66
N ALA A 245 19.90 -19.92 8.70
CA ALA A 245 20.26 -20.79 9.82
C ALA A 245 19.01 -21.32 10.56
N ALA A 246 18.01 -20.46 10.79
CA ALA A 246 16.77 -20.82 11.48
C ALA A 246 15.85 -21.69 10.61
N TYR A 247 15.76 -21.42 9.32
CA TYR A 247 14.80 -22.06 8.42
C TYR A 247 15.32 -23.32 7.75
N TYR A 248 16.62 -23.34 7.36
CA TYR A 248 17.25 -24.45 6.63
C TYR A 248 18.31 -25.20 7.47
N GLY A 249 18.65 -24.71 8.65
CA GLY A 249 19.67 -25.29 9.51
C GLY A 249 21.06 -24.70 9.31
N LEU A 250 22.00 -25.12 10.15
CA LEU A 250 23.31 -24.46 10.25
C LEU A 250 24.30 -24.85 9.14
N LEU A 251 24.14 -26.03 8.55
CA LEU A 251 25.16 -26.64 7.70
C LEU A 251 25.47 -25.82 6.44
N HIS A 252 24.44 -25.35 5.75
CA HIS A 252 24.56 -24.63 4.48
C HIS A 252 24.01 -23.20 4.53
N ARG A 253 23.91 -22.61 5.73
CA ARG A 253 23.28 -21.30 5.89
C ARG A 253 23.91 -20.19 5.06
N CYS A 254 25.22 -20.19 4.93
CA CYS A 254 25.94 -19.15 4.17
C CYS A 254 25.77 -19.31 2.67
N GLU A 255 25.84 -20.54 2.16
CA GLU A 255 25.63 -20.83 0.74
C GLU A 255 24.18 -20.52 0.32
N ILE A 256 23.19 -20.86 1.16
CA ILE A 256 21.79 -20.56 0.88
C ILE A 256 21.54 -19.04 0.97
N ALA A 257 22.13 -18.34 1.94
CA ALA A 257 22.04 -16.90 2.04
C ALA A 257 22.63 -16.21 0.80
N GLN A 258 23.77 -16.72 0.27
CA GLN A 258 24.35 -16.22 -0.96
C GLN A 258 23.41 -16.44 -2.16
N CYS A 259 22.83 -17.63 -2.31
CA CYS A 259 21.86 -17.90 -3.38
C CYS A 259 20.66 -16.95 -3.35
N LEU A 260 20.16 -16.62 -2.16
CA LEU A 260 19.06 -15.65 -2.01
C LEU A 260 19.48 -14.22 -2.38
N ALA A 261 20.72 -13.84 -2.05
CA ALA A 261 21.27 -12.53 -2.41
C ALA A 261 21.55 -12.43 -3.92
N ASP A 262 22.00 -13.50 -4.54
CA ASP A 262 22.34 -13.55 -5.96
C ASP A 262 21.13 -13.33 -6.87
N TYR A 263 19.91 -13.69 -6.42
CA TYR A 263 18.70 -13.48 -7.18
C TYR A 263 18.56 -12.02 -7.66
N ALA A 264 18.77 -11.06 -6.77
CA ALA A 264 18.67 -9.65 -7.12
C ALA A 264 19.74 -9.21 -8.13
N GLN A 265 20.95 -9.81 -8.10
CA GLN A 265 22.05 -9.48 -9.00
C GLN A 265 21.83 -10.02 -10.42
N PHE A 266 21.10 -11.12 -10.55
CA PHE A 266 20.79 -11.74 -11.85
C PHE A 266 19.47 -11.26 -12.47
N ALA A 267 18.75 -10.38 -11.80
CA ALA A 267 17.54 -9.77 -12.33
C ALA A 267 17.87 -8.84 -13.52
N VAL A 268 17.02 -8.84 -14.52
CA VAL A 268 17.23 -8.05 -15.74
C VAL A 268 16.94 -6.57 -15.46
N PRO A 269 17.94 -5.67 -15.60
CA PRO A 269 17.68 -4.24 -15.48
C PRO A 269 16.99 -3.71 -16.73
N TYR A 270 15.97 -2.87 -16.56
CA TYR A 270 15.31 -2.12 -17.64
C TYR A 270 15.36 -0.60 -17.43
N GLY A 271 16.01 -0.17 -16.35
CA GLY A 271 16.25 1.22 -15.99
C GLY A 271 17.49 1.36 -15.10
N PRO A 272 17.81 2.60 -14.67
CA PRO A 272 19.03 2.89 -13.93
C PRO A 272 18.93 2.63 -12.42
N HIS A 273 17.73 2.35 -11.91
CA HIS A 273 17.49 2.19 -10.47
C HIS A 273 17.29 0.73 -10.10
N GLU A 274 17.51 0.38 -8.84
CA GLU A 274 17.35 -0.99 -8.35
C GLU A 274 15.89 -1.47 -8.45
N ASP A 275 14.91 -0.60 -8.23
CA ASP A 275 13.49 -0.87 -8.45
C ASP A 275 13.08 -0.92 -9.94
N ASP A 276 14.02 -0.70 -10.85
CA ASP A 276 13.85 -0.86 -12.29
C ASP A 276 14.35 -2.23 -12.80
N HIS A 277 14.51 -3.20 -11.93
CA HIS A 277 14.85 -4.57 -12.29
C HIS A 277 13.59 -5.44 -12.37
N ALA A 278 13.58 -6.37 -13.29
CA ALA A 278 12.49 -7.30 -13.48
C ALA A 278 12.84 -8.70 -12.96
N GLY A 279 12.00 -9.19 -12.06
CA GLY A 279 11.96 -10.58 -11.65
C GLY A 279 11.06 -11.39 -12.59
N ASP A 280 10.12 -12.14 -12.02
CA ASP A 280 9.19 -13.01 -12.74
C ASP A 280 8.27 -12.26 -13.73
N GLN A 281 8.17 -10.95 -13.60
CA GLN A 281 7.32 -10.10 -14.45
C GLN A 281 8.03 -9.57 -15.70
N PHE A 282 9.27 -9.93 -15.96
CA PHE A 282 10.07 -9.35 -17.04
C PHE A 282 9.33 -9.28 -18.37
N TYR A 283 8.72 -10.39 -18.79
CA TYR A 283 8.05 -10.49 -20.09
C TYR A 283 6.80 -9.60 -20.22
N ASN A 284 6.20 -9.24 -19.13
CA ASN A 284 5.01 -8.38 -19.12
C ASN A 284 5.36 -6.92 -18.81
N HIS A 285 6.35 -6.71 -17.97
CA HIS A 285 6.70 -5.39 -17.49
C HIS A 285 7.50 -4.59 -18.52
N VAL A 286 8.50 -5.21 -19.15
CA VAL A 286 9.35 -4.56 -20.16
C VAL A 286 8.56 -4.09 -21.38
N PRO A 287 7.67 -4.88 -22.01
CA PRO A 287 6.84 -4.39 -23.10
C PRO A 287 5.99 -3.17 -22.71
N ARG A 288 5.43 -3.15 -21.51
CA ARG A 288 4.66 -1.99 -21.01
C ARG A 288 5.49 -0.73 -20.83
N MET A 289 6.80 -0.89 -20.61
CA MET A 289 7.74 0.23 -20.51
C MET A 289 8.13 0.80 -21.86
N LEU A 290 8.03 0.01 -22.91
CA LEU A 290 8.47 0.39 -24.25
C LEU A 290 7.34 0.99 -25.11
N ILE A 291 6.09 0.87 -24.69
CA ILE A 291 4.90 1.44 -25.33
C ILE A 291 4.58 2.79 -24.72
#